data_76718aa13ded8e9e4fc56164f647d469
#
_entry.id   76718aa13ded8e9e4fc56164f647d469
#
_cell.length_a   1.000
_cell.length_b   1.000
_cell.length_c   1.000
_cell.angle_alpha   90.00
_cell.angle_beta   90.00
_cell.angle_gamma   90.00
#
_symmetry.space_group_name_H-M   'P 1'
#
loop_
_entity.id
_entity.type
_entity.pdbx_description
1 polymer ?
#
loop_
_entity_poly.entity_id
_entity_poly.type
_entity_poly.pdbx_seq_one_letter_code
_entity_poly.pdbx_strand_id
1 'polypeptide(L)'
;MEMLIVIAIVAVLISVAVPVLSSQLERSREAVDLANVRSAYAQVSTEALLGNTGVTVTVKLKQKQAGWQSVDPVNIGGIVHSNGDKDTVNWKGDAAPGGSCEVSYNEAYGVVLTWNGTAAPGKPSYPFNTCLLYTS
;
A
#
# COMPACT_ATOMS: atom_id res chain seq x y z
N MET A 1 -41.09 -27.16 4.21
CA MET A 1 -41.43 -25.95 4.96
C MET A 1 -40.26 -25.42 5.76
N GLU A 2 -39.62 -26.28 6.53
CA GLU A 2 -38.51 -25.86 7.35
C GLU A 2 -37.32 -25.37 6.52
N MET A 3 -37.06 -25.98 5.39
CA MET A 3 -35.96 -25.58 4.53
C MET A 3 -36.17 -24.19 3.92
N LEU A 4 -37.43 -23.86 3.65
CA LEU A 4 -37.75 -22.53 3.12
C LEU A 4 -37.42 -21.43 4.13
N ILE A 5 -37.69 -21.67 5.38
CA ILE A 5 -37.39 -20.71 6.44
C ILE A 5 -35.89 -20.52 6.59
N VAL A 6 -35.14 -21.62 6.54
CA VAL A 6 -33.68 -21.56 6.64
C VAL A 6 -33.09 -20.77 5.49
N ILE A 7 -33.57 -21.03 4.27
CA ILE A 7 -33.08 -20.34 3.09
C ILE A 7 -33.37 -18.81 3.20
N ALA A 8 -34.55 -18.47 3.69
CA ALA A 8 -34.93 -17.07 3.86
C ALA A 8 -34.01 -16.37 4.86
N ILE A 9 -33.70 -17.00 5.97
CA ILE A 9 -32.82 -16.43 6.99
C ILE A 9 -31.41 -16.24 6.42
N VAL A 10 -30.90 -17.24 5.72
CA VAL A 10 -29.57 -17.18 5.11
C VAL A 10 -29.50 -16.04 4.09
N ALA A 11 -30.55 -15.88 3.28
CA ALA A 11 -30.58 -14.81 2.29
C ALA A 11 -30.50 -13.43 2.94
N VAL A 12 -31.22 -13.23 4.05
CA VAL A 12 -31.19 -11.97 4.79
C VAL A 12 -29.81 -11.71 5.38
N LEU A 13 -29.20 -12.73 5.96
CA LEU A 13 -27.86 -12.58 6.54
C LEU A 13 -26.83 -12.24 5.49
N ILE A 14 -26.89 -12.89 4.34
CA ILE A 14 -25.95 -12.63 3.24
C ILE A 14 -26.09 -11.18 2.74
N SER A 15 -27.32 -10.70 2.63
CA SER A 15 -27.56 -9.35 2.12
C SER A 15 -26.92 -8.26 2.97
N VAL A 16 -26.75 -8.52 4.26
CA VAL A 16 -26.09 -7.59 5.17
C VAL A 16 -24.57 -7.83 5.22
N ALA A 17 -24.18 -9.09 5.25
CA ALA A 17 -22.79 -9.47 5.46
C ALA A 17 -21.86 -9.11 4.28
N VAL A 18 -22.33 -9.28 3.05
CA VAL A 18 -21.47 -9.10 1.88
C VAL A 18 -20.94 -7.67 1.75
N PRO A 19 -21.74 -6.62 1.84
CA PRO A 19 -21.20 -5.25 1.77
C PRO A 19 -20.23 -4.94 2.89
N VAL A 20 -20.52 -5.40 4.11
CA VAL A 20 -19.65 -5.17 5.26
C VAL A 20 -18.32 -5.90 5.05
N LEU A 21 -18.38 -7.11 4.56
CA LEU A 21 -17.17 -7.91 4.32
C LEU A 21 -16.27 -7.24 3.29
N SER A 22 -16.83 -6.72 2.21
CA SER A 22 -16.05 -6.04 1.17
C SER A 22 -15.32 -4.83 1.73
N SER A 23 -15.99 -4.03 2.55
CA SER A 23 -15.40 -2.88 3.18
C SER A 23 -14.25 -3.28 4.11
N GLN A 24 -14.46 -4.32 4.93
CA GLN A 24 -13.43 -4.78 5.85
C GLN A 24 -12.24 -5.39 5.11
N LEU A 25 -12.47 -6.06 3.99
CA LEU A 25 -11.38 -6.59 3.18
C LEU A 25 -10.49 -5.47 2.64
N GLU A 26 -11.10 -4.39 2.17
CA GLU A 26 -10.30 -3.26 1.68
C GLU A 26 -9.47 -2.64 2.79
N ARG A 27 -10.05 -2.45 3.96
CA ARG A 27 -9.31 -1.93 5.11
C ARG A 27 -8.16 -2.85 5.50
N SER A 28 -8.40 -4.15 5.42
CA SER A 28 -7.37 -5.14 5.69
C SER A 28 -6.23 -5.06 4.68
N ARG A 29 -6.56 -4.90 3.41
CA ARG A 29 -5.55 -4.75 2.35
C ARG A 29 -4.71 -3.50 2.58
N GLU A 30 -5.36 -2.40 2.93
CA GLU A 30 -4.64 -1.16 3.24
C GLU A 30 -3.72 -1.32 4.43
N ALA A 31 -4.18 -2.02 5.45
CA ALA A 31 -3.35 -2.27 6.62
C ALA A 31 -2.11 -3.08 6.27
N VAL A 32 -2.25 -4.07 5.42
CA VAL A 32 -1.13 -4.87 4.94
C VAL A 32 -0.19 -4.02 4.10
N ASP A 33 -0.73 -3.21 3.21
CA ASP A 33 0.08 -2.33 2.37
C ASP A 33 0.88 -1.34 3.23
N LEU A 34 0.24 -0.74 4.23
CA LEU A 34 0.91 0.15 5.16
C LEU A 34 2.00 -0.55 5.94
N ALA A 35 1.72 -1.77 6.43
CA ALA A 35 2.70 -2.53 7.17
C ALA A 35 3.91 -2.85 6.30
N ASN A 36 3.67 -3.23 5.06
CA ASN A 36 4.75 -3.53 4.12
C ASN A 36 5.58 -2.30 3.79
N VAL A 37 4.94 -1.16 3.60
CA VAL A 37 5.65 0.09 3.32
C VAL A 37 6.44 0.55 4.54
N ARG A 38 5.89 0.40 5.73
CA ARG A 38 6.62 0.72 6.97
C ARG A 38 7.82 -0.19 7.14
N SER A 39 7.68 -1.45 6.79
CA SER A 39 8.80 -2.39 6.81
C SER A 39 9.89 -1.97 5.82
N ALA A 40 9.49 -1.56 4.62
CA ALA A 40 10.42 -1.07 3.62
C ALA A 40 11.11 0.22 4.09
N TYR A 41 10.36 1.10 4.72
CA TYR A 41 10.92 2.31 5.30
C TYR A 41 12.01 1.97 6.32
N ALA A 42 11.73 1.01 7.19
CA ALA A 42 12.71 0.59 8.19
C ALA A 42 13.95 -0.01 7.54
N GLN A 43 13.78 -0.81 6.51
CA GLN A 43 14.89 -1.39 5.78
C GLN A 43 15.77 -0.32 5.15
N VAL A 44 15.15 0.62 4.43
CA VAL A 44 15.89 1.68 3.77
C VAL A 44 16.59 2.58 4.80
N SER A 45 15.92 2.88 5.89
CA SER A 45 16.50 3.69 6.96
C SER A 45 17.72 2.99 7.57
N THR A 46 17.59 1.70 7.83
CA THR A 46 18.69 0.93 8.41
C THR A 46 19.89 0.88 7.46
N GLU A 47 19.64 0.64 6.17
CA GLU A 47 20.71 0.61 5.19
C GLU A 47 21.39 1.97 5.06
N ALA A 48 20.61 3.05 5.11
CA ALA A 48 21.17 4.39 5.07
C ALA A 48 22.08 4.67 6.26
N LEU A 49 21.69 4.20 7.44
CA LEU A 49 22.52 4.34 8.63
C LEU A 49 23.82 3.56 8.52
N LEU A 50 23.81 2.47 7.77
CA LEU A 50 25.00 1.66 7.53
C LEU A 50 25.85 2.17 6.38
N GLY A 51 25.43 3.27 5.75
CA GLY A 51 26.16 3.85 4.63
C GLY A 51 25.66 3.46 3.27
N ASN A 52 24.65 2.59 3.18
CA ASN A 52 24.09 2.14 1.91
C ASN A 52 22.92 3.02 1.49
N THR A 53 23.21 4.16 0.91
CA THR A 53 22.19 5.13 0.57
C THR A 53 21.52 4.88 -0.76
N GLY A 54 22.01 3.91 -1.53
CA GLY A 54 21.43 3.59 -2.83
C GLY A 54 20.39 2.49 -2.83
N VAL A 55 19.99 2.00 -1.67
CA VAL A 55 19.02 0.90 -1.57
C VAL A 55 17.63 1.41 -1.85
N THR A 56 16.89 0.68 -2.68
CA THR A 56 15.50 0.98 -3.01
C THR A 56 14.69 -0.29 -2.80
N VAL A 57 13.57 -0.18 -2.11
CA VAL A 57 12.66 -1.30 -1.89
C VAL A 57 11.32 -0.96 -2.52
N THR A 58 10.82 -1.88 -3.35
CA THR A 58 9.52 -1.70 -4.00
C THR A 58 8.50 -2.63 -3.35
N VAL A 59 7.40 -2.05 -2.91
CA VAL A 59 6.30 -2.77 -2.28
C VAL A 59 5.11 -2.76 -3.25
N LYS A 60 4.61 -3.95 -3.58
CA LYS A 60 3.41 -4.07 -4.40
C LYS A 60 2.20 -3.86 -3.53
N LEU A 61 1.28 -3.06 -4.01
CA LEU A 61 0.06 -2.73 -3.27
C LEU A 61 -1.02 -3.76 -3.56
N LYS A 62 -1.74 -4.15 -2.52
CA LYS A 62 -2.82 -5.13 -2.62
C LYS A 62 -4.20 -4.50 -2.55
N GLN A 63 -4.26 -3.21 -2.20
CA GLN A 63 -5.53 -2.53 -2.10
C GLN A 63 -6.24 -2.46 -3.46
N LYS A 64 -7.56 -2.42 -3.41
CA LYS A 64 -8.41 -2.40 -4.60
C LYS A 64 -9.00 -1.03 -4.87
N GLN A 65 -8.81 -0.09 -3.99
CA GLN A 65 -9.30 1.28 -4.14
C GLN A 65 -8.14 2.26 -4.01
N ALA A 66 -8.23 3.35 -4.76
CA ALA A 66 -7.21 4.38 -4.69
C ALA A 66 -7.28 5.13 -3.36
N GLY A 67 -6.15 5.58 -2.88
CA GLY A 67 -6.07 6.32 -1.65
C GLY A 67 -6.25 5.43 -0.42
N TRP A 68 -6.65 6.04 0.67
CA TRP A 68 -6.73 5.37 1.96
C TRP A 68 -8.14 5.49 2.51
N GLN A 69 -8.78 4.35 2.76
CA GLN A 69 -10.16 4.30 3.22
C GLN A 69 -10.25 4.18 4.74
N SER A 70 -9.27 3.55 5.36
CA SER A 70 -9.31 3.26 6.79
C SER A 70 -8.46 4.22 7.61
N VAL A 71 -7.48 4.85 7.00
CA VAL A 71 -6.53 5.73 7.69
C VAL A 71 -6.35 6.99 6.86
N ASP A 72 -6.60 8.15 7.46
CA ASP A 72 -6.39 9.43 6.82
C ASP A 72 -6.25 10.49 7.90
N PRO A 73 -5.08 11.11 8.05
CA PRO A 73 -3.87 10.96 7.23
C PRO A 73 -3.06 9.72 7.55
N VAL A 74 -2.28 9.30 6.57
CA VAL A 74 -1.33 8.20 6.74
C VAL A 74 -0.02 8.77 7.27
N ASN A 75 0.57 8.07 8.23
CA ASN A 75 1.87 8.45 8.79
C ASN A 75 2.82 7.27 8.65
N ILE A 76 3.88 7.46 7.90
CA ILE A 76 4.91 6.44 7.68
C ILE A 76 6.24 7.06 8.09
N GLY A 77 6.71 6.68 9.29
CA GLY A 77 7.99 7.18 9.79
C GLY A 77 8.04 8.69 9.96
N GLY A 78 6.92 9.31 10.26
CA GLY A 78 6.84 10.76 10.38
C GLY A 78 6.45 11.49 9.11
N ILE A 79 6.40 10.78 7.97
CA ILE A 79 5.93 11.35 6.72
C ILE A 79 4.41 11.25 6.73
N VAL A 80 3.74 12.38 6.77
CA VAL A 80 2.28 12.44 6.88
C VAL A 80 1.68 12.90 5.56
N HIS A 81 0.65 12.21 5.12
CA HIS A 81 -0.04 12.53 3.87
C HIS A 81 -1.52 12.17 3.99
N SER A 82 -2.36 13.07 3.55
CA SER A 82 -3.80 12.88 3.52
C SER A 82 -4.27 12.63 2.10
N ASN A 83 -5.41 11.98 1.93
CA ASN A 83 -5.98 11.80 0.59
C ASN A 83 -6.20 13.16 -0.05
N GLY A 84 -5.71 13.29 -1.29
CA GLY A 84 -5.85 14.54 -2.02
C GLY A 84 -4.76 15.57 -1.76
N ASP A 85 -3.84 15.32 -0.85
CA ASP A 85 -2.73 16.22 -0.62
C ASP A 85 -1.79 16.23 -1.83
N LYS A 86 -1.13 17.37 -2.02
CA LYS A 86 -0.15 17.51 -3.09
C LYS A 86 1.12 16.74 -2.74
N ASP A 87 1.89 16.43 -3.78
CA ASP A 87 3.17 15.77 -3.58
C ASP A 87 4.11 16.66 -2.77
N THR A 88 4.95 16.00 -1.99
CA THR A 88 5.99 16.66 -1.23
C THR A 88 7.33 16.05 -1.62
N VAL A 89 8.41 16.54 -1.02
CA VAL A 89 9.73 15.98 -1.30
C VAL A 89 9.86 14.54 -0.82
N ASN A 90 9.06 14.16 0.18
CA ASN A 90 9.11 12.81 0.76
C ASN A 90 7.96 11.91 0.34
N TRP A 91 6.94 12.44 -0.31
CA TRP A 91 5.78 11.67 -0.72
C TRP A 91 5.37 12.09 -2.12
N LYS A 92 5.49 11.18 -3.07
CA LYS A 92 5.14 11.45 -4.46
C LYS A 92 4.13 10.43 -4.94
N GLY A 93 3.04 10.93 -5.51
CA GLY A 93 1.98 10.10 -6.05
C GLY A 93 1.01 9.63 -5.00
N ASP A 94 0.11 8.76 -5.40
CA ASP A 94 -0.94 8.22 -4.54
C ASP A 94 -1.03 6.71 -4.68
N ALA A 95 -1.42 6.06 -3.60
CA ALA A 95 -1.67 4.62 -3.62
C ALA A 95 -2.84 4.32 -4.54
N ALA A 96 -2.71 3.30 -5.36
CA ALA A 96 -3.73 2.93 -6.33
C ALA A 96 -3.78 1.42 -6.52
N PRO A 97 -4.93 0.90 -6.99
CA PRO A 97 -5.05 -0.54 -7.25
C PRO A 97 -4.01 -1.01 -8.24
N GLY A 98 -3.39 -2.12 -7.94
CA GLY A 98 -2.37 -2.69 -8.82
C GLY A 98 -1.08 -1.91 -8.89
N GLY A 99 -0.95 -0.88 -8.07
CA GLY A 99 0.24 -0.07 -8.04
C GLY A 99 1.32 -0.59 -7.12
N SER A 100 2.28 0.27 -6.86
CA SER A 100 3.39 -0.05 -5.97
C SER A 100 3.89 1.20 -5.28
N CYS A 101 4.67 1.00 -4.23
CA CYS A 101 5.35 2.08 -3.54
C CYS A 101 6.84 1.79 -3.56
N GLU A 102 7.60 2.72 -4.08
CA GLU A 102 9.04 2.61 -4.11
C GLU A 102 9.61 3.45 -2.96
N VAL A 103 10.35 2.82 -2.07
CA VAL A 103 10.94 3.48 -0.92
C VAL A 103 12.43 3.62 -1.16
N SER A 104 12.91 4.85 -1.14
CA SER A 104 14.32 5.13 -1.39
C SER A 104 14.82 6.16 -0.38
N TYR A 105 16.13 6.38 -0.38
CA TYR A 105 16.74 7.33 0.52
C TYR A 105 17.38 8.46 -0.28
N ASN A 106 17.14 9.67 0.17
CA ASN A 106 17.76 10.87 -0.40
C ASN A 106 18.53 11.56 0.70
N GLU A 107 19.79 11.88 0.45
CA GLU A 107 20.63 12.49 1.48
C GLU A 107 20.13 13.85 1.94
N ALA A 108 19.43 14.57 1.09
CA ALA A 108 18.91 15.89 1.43
C ALA A 108 17.60 15.83 2.20
N TYR A 109 16.76 14.83 1.91
CA TYR A 109 15.38 14.78 2.44
C TYR A 109 15.09 13.57 3.31
N GLY A 110 15.99 12.59 3.35
CA GLY A 110 15.75 11.35 4.06
C GLY A 110 15.00 10.35 3.18
N VAL A 111 14.13 9.58 3.79
CA VAL A 111 13.38 8.55 3.04
C VAL A 111 12.32 9.21 2.18
N VAL A 112 12.20 8.74 0.95
CA VAL A 112 11.22 9.23 -0.02
C VAL A 112 10.34 8.07 -0.42
N LEU A 113 9.03 8.30 -0.40
CA LEU A 113 8.02 7.34 -0.82
C LEU A 113 7.48 7.78 -2.17
N THR A 114 7.62 6.92 -3.17
CA THR A 114 7.07 7.18 -4.50
C THR A 114 5.99 6.16 -4.81
N TRP A 115 4.77 6.62 -4.88
CA TRP A 115 3.62 5.77 -5.14
C TRP A 115 3.33 5.77 -6.62
N ASN A 116 3.37 4.59 -7.21
CA ASN A 116 3.10 4.41 -8.63
C ASN A 116 1.76 3.73 -8.79
N GLY A 117 0.95 4.26 -9.69
CA GLY A 117 -0.30 3.62 -10.03
C GLY A 117 -0.05 2.36 -10.83
N THR A 118 -1.09 1.85 -11.49
CA THR A 118 -0.96 0.68 -12.32
C THR A 118 0.13 0.91 -13.35
N ALA A 119 1.06 -0.03 -13.45
CA ALA A 119 2.15 0.09 -14.39
C ALA A 119 1.63 0.21 -15.81
N ALA A 120 2.23 1.10 -16.58
CA ALA A 120 1.88 1.24 -17.97
C ALA A 120 2.26 -0.03 -18.72
N PRO A 121 1.44 -0.43 -19.70
CA PRO A 121 1.77 -1.61 -20.50
C PRO A 121 3.15 -1.47 -21.13
N GLY A 122 3.92 -2.52 -21.05
CA GLY A 122 5.24 -2.55 -21.63
C GLY A 122 6.30 -1.87 -20.80
N LYS A 123 5.95 -1.33 -19.67
CA LYS A 123 6.90 -0.70 -18.79
C LYS A 123 7.08 -1.56 -17.56
N PRO A 124 8.25 -2.21 -17.41
CA PRO A 124 8.46 -3.03 -16.24
C PRO A 124 8.49 -2.13 -15.03
N SER A 125 7.74 -2.51 -14.11
CA SER A 125 7.92 -1.81 -12.88
C SER A 125 9.23 -2.24 -12.37
N TYR A 126 9.91 -1.93 -12.33
CA TYR A 126 10.86 -2.14 -11.97
C TYR A 126 11.15 -2.77 -11.46
N PRO A 127 11.06 -2.82 -11.77
CA PRO A 127 11.49 -3.31 -10.95
C PRO A 127 11.87 -4.62 -10.76
N PHE A 128 11.88 -5.40 -11.53
CA PHE A 128 12.53 -6.63 -11.34
C PHE A 128 13.95 -6.44 -10.84
N ASN A 129 14.55 -5.34 -11.18
CA ASN A 129 15.82 -4.96 -10.59
C ASN A 129 15.69 -4.83 -9.10
N THR A 130 14.64 -4.18 -8.71
CA THR A 130 14.35 -3.96 -7.31
C THR A 130 14.06 -5.26 -6.61
N CYS A 131 13.41 -6.18 -7.30
CA CYS A 131 13.15 -7.48 -6.74
C CYS A 131 14.44 -8.22 -6.42
N LEU A 132 15.43 -8.11 -7.30
CA LEU A 132 16.71 -8.73 -7.05
C LEU A 132 17.37 -8.16 -5.81
N LEU A 133 17.36 -6.85 -5.67
CA LEU A 133 17.89 -6.20 -4.49
C LEU A 133 17.12 -6.62 -3.24
N TYR A 134 15.85 -6.71 -3.37
CA TYR A 134 14.98 -7.02 -2.28
C TYR A 134 15.16 -8.44 -1.80
N THR A 135 15.35 -9.36 -2.71
CA THR A 135 15.50 -10.76 -2.36
C THR A 135 16.91 -11.15 -1.95
N SER A 136 17.83 -10.32 -2.24
CA SER A 136 19.23 -10.60 -1.90
C SER A 136 19.58 -10.36 -0.44
#